data_e2b67ab8cb9acd155555ad56560d670e
#
_entry.id   e2b67ab8cb9acd155555ad56560d670e
#
_cell.length_a   1.000
_cell.length_b   1.000
_cell.length_c   1.000
_cell.angle_alpha   90.00
_cell.angle_beta   90.00
_cell.angle_gamma   90.00
#
_symmetry.space_group_name_H-M   'P 1'
#
loop_
_entity.id
_entity.type
_entity.pdbx_description
1 polymer ?
#
loop_
_entity_poly.entity_id
_entity_poly.type
_entity_poly.pdbx_seq_one_letter_code
_entity_poly.pdbx_strand_id
1 'polypeptide(L)'
;MTDKQDMGSENRPSVLITGFGPFGEHSINASWIAVQNVKKRNLLADLDVHIQEIPVDYQEVSQVVPALWKQKNPQLVVHVGVSGLANKITLEQQGHNAGYHRKDVKGQTPPKECCREEGEECLSAGIDMSRISEEINKAENELQAEVSHDAGRYLCDFSFYVSLSIDKSRCAFIHVPPLNQPYTEDQLGEGLALAIRAMLRQLSEQRDSNKAL
;
A
#
# COMPACT_ATOMS: atom_id res chain seq x y z
N MET A 1 15.20 35.49 25.76
CA MET A 1 15.39 34.31 24.92
C MET A 1 14.29 33.34 25.31
N THR A 2 13.23 33.34 24.53
CA THR A 2 12.02 32.55 24.78
C THR A 2 12.13 31.26 23.95
N ASP A 3 12.26 30.14 24.68
CA ASP A 3 12.19 28.81 24.11
C ASP A 3 10.90 28.65 23.33
N LYS A 4 11.00 28.53 22.01
CA LYS A 4 9.95 27.97 21.18
C LYS A 4 9.93 26.47 21.43
N GLN A 5 9.10 26.02 22.37
CA GLN A 5 8.72 24.62 22.48
C GLN A 5 8.10 24.19 21.14
N ASP A 6 8.72 23.19 20.55
CA ASP A 6 8.22 22.45 19.38
C ASP A 6 6.97 21.65 19.79
N MET A 7 5.80 22.30 19.73
CA MET A 7 4.50 21.71 20.08
C MET A 7 3.83 21.14 18.83
N GLY A 8 4.51 20.27 18.04
CA GLY A 8 3.99 19.85 16.74
C GLY A 8 4.05 18.38 16.35
N SER A 9 4.67 17.46 17.12
CA SER A 9 4.87 16.09 16.64
C SER A 9 3.91 15.03 17.20
N GLU A 10 3.17 15.29 18.27
CA GLU A 10 2.44 14.23 19.00
C GLU A 10 1.05 13.86 18.46
N ASN A 11 0.55 14.46 17.38
CA ASN A 11 -0.84 14.18 16.93
C ASN A 11 -1.04 14.03 15.41
N ARG A 12 0.02 13.78 14.64
CA ARG A 12 -0.12 13.54 13.19
C ARG A 12 -0.49 12.08 12.92
N PRO A 13 -1.47 11.83 12.03
CA PRO A 13 -1.77 10.45 11.62
C PRO A 13 -0.52 9.78 11.05
N SER A 14 -0.16 8.61 11.60
CA SER A 14 0.99 7.83 11.14
C SER A 14 0.58 6.90 9.99
N VAL A 15 1.33 6.95 8.89
CA VAL A 15 1.11 6.12 7.71
C VAL A 15 2.39 5.38 7.34
N LEU A 16 2.30 4.08 7.15
CA LEU A 16 3.36 3.26 6.59
C LEU A 16 3.07 3.01 5.11
N ILE A 17 4.02 3.36 4.25
CA ILE A 17 3.94 3.09 2.81
C ILE A 17 5.10 2.20 2.42
N THR A 18 4.82 1.06 1.80
CA THR A 18 5.87 0.18 1.28
C THR A 18 5.87 0.13 -0.24
N GLY A 19 7.04 -0.02 -0.82
CA GLY A 19 7.22 -0.33 -2.24
C GLY A 19 8.19 -1.50 -2.37
N PHE A 20 8.24 -2.12 -3.53
CA PHE A 20 9.11 -3.26 -3.78
C PHE A 20 10.43 -2.85 -4.41
N GLY A 21 11.49 -3.57 -4.01
CA GLY A 21 12.80 -3.47 -4.63
C GLY A 21 12.84 -4.03 -6.06
N PRO A 22 14.02 -3.98 -6.71
CA PRO A 22 14.23 -4.53 -8.04
C PRO A 22 13.94 -6.03 -8.10
N PHE A 23 13.41 -6.51 -9.24
CA PHE A 23 13.17 -7.93 -9.48
C PHE A 23 13.25 -8.29 -10.97
N GLY A 24 13.69 -9.51 -11.27
CA GLY A 24 13.86 -9.99 -12.64
C GLY A 24 14.77 -9.06 -13.46
N GLU A 25 14.33 -8.67 -14.65
CA GLU A 25 15.05 -7.69 -15.51
C GLU A 25 14.78 -6.23 -15.14
N HIS A 26 13.90 -5.98 -14.16
CA HIS A 26 13.54 -4.64 -13.71
C HIS A 26 14.54 -4.15 -12.66
N SER A 27 15.59 -3.46 -13.08
CA SER A 27 16.56 -2.80 -12.20
C SER A 27 15.96 -1.61 -11.43
N ILE A 28 14.83 -1.08 -11.91
CA ILE A 28 14.06 0.00 -11.29
C ILE A 28 12.62 -0.48 -11.13
N ASN A 29 12.09 -0.40 -9.90
CA ASN A 29 10.70 -0.74 -9.62
C ASN A 29 9.87 0.54 -9.45
N ALA A 30 8.88 0.73 -10.32
CA ALA A 30 8.03 1.93 -10.32
C ALA A 30 7.34 2.16 -8.98
N SER A 31 6.98 1.09 -8.25
CA SER A 31 6.32 1.21 -6.95
C SER A 31 7.21 1.89 -5.91
N TRP A 32 8.50 1.51 -5.84
CA TRP A 32 9.42 2.14 -4.91
C TRP A 32 9.72 3.60 -5.29
N ILE A 33 9.89 3.88 -6.58
CA ILE A 33 10.07 5.26 -7.06
C ILE A 33 8.88 6.14 -6.69
N ALA A 34 7.65 5.67 -6.90
CA ALA A 34 6.44 6.40 -6.53
C ALA A 34 6.36 6.67 -5.02
N VAL A 35 6.70 5.68 -4.19
CA VAL A 35 6.75 5.82 -2.72
C VAL A 35 7.81 6.83 -2.29
N GLN A 36 9.03 6.76 -2.87
CA GLN A 36 10.08 7.73 -2.60
C GLN A 36 9.68 9.15 -3.02
N ASN A 37 8.95 9.30 -4.14
CA ASN A 37 8.48 10.59 -4.64
C ASN A 37 7.51 11.25 -3.65
N VAL A 38 6.58 10.49 -3.03
CA VAL A 38 5.70 10.98 -1.96
C VAL A 38 6.51 11.61 -0.83
N LYS A 39 7.58 10.95 -0.38
CA LYS A 39 8.44 11.43 0.72
C LYS A 39 9.30 12.60 0.29
N LYS A 40 9.97 12.51 -0.87
CA LYS A 40 10.89 13.52 -1.41
C LYS A 40 10.19 14.86 -1.66
N ARG A 41 8.97 14.82 -2.22
CA ARG A 41 8.18 16.03 -2.51
C ARG A 41 7.32 16.47 -1.33
N ASN A 42 7.38 15.76 -0.21
CA ASN A 42 6.61 16.06 1.00
C ASN A 42 5.10 16.18 0.74
N LEU A 43 4.55 15.31 -0.12
CA LEU A 43 3.15 15.39 -0.57
C LEU A 43 2.13 15.16 0.55
N LEU A 44 2.56 14.59 1.68
CA LEU A 44 1.77 14.29 2.87
C LEU A 44 2.38 14.97 4.10
N ALA A 45 2.69 16.28 4.00
CA ALA A 45 3.40 17.06 5.03
C ALA A 45 2.68 17.12 6.39
N ASP A 46 1.38 16.93 6.40
CA ASP A 46 0.50 16.91 7.57
C ASP A 46 0.44 15.55 8.27
N LEU A 47 1.09 14.53 7.71
CA LEU A 47 1.14 13.17 8.24
C LEU A 47 2.54 12.80 8.74
N ASP A 48 2.61 11.81 9.65
CA ASP A 48 3.85 11.12 9.99
C ASP A 48 4.06 9.94 9.03
N VAL A 49 4.84 10.18 7.96
CA VAL A 49 5.02 9.24 6.85
C VAL A 49 6.29 8.41 7.04
N HIS A 50 6.10 7.11 7.20
CA HIS A 50 7.16 6.10 7.16
C HIS A 50 7.14 5.42 5.80
N ILE A 51 8.29 5.33 5.13
CA ILE A 51 8.44 4.57 3.89
C ILE A 51 9.41 3.42 4.09
N GLN A 52 9.15 2.29 3.45
CA GLN A 52 10.00 1.11 3.51
C GLN A 52 10.03 0.39 2.18
N GLU A 53 11.23 0.15 1.67
CA GLU A 53 11.44 -0.79 0.57
C GLU A 53 11.39 -2.22 1.12
N ILE A 54 10.62 -3.09 0.48
CA ILE A 54 10.54 -4.51 0.81
C ILE A 54 11.06 -5.35 -0.36
N PRO A 55 11.82 -6.42 -0.09
CA PRO A 55 12.35 -7.27 -1.14
C PRO A 55 11.26 -8.13 -1.77
N VAL A 56 11.51 -8.57 -3.01
CA VAL A 56 10.62 -9.50 -3.73
C VAL A 56 10.95 -10.94 -3.31
N ASP A 57 10.72 -11.23 -2.04
CA ASP A 57 11.11 -12.46 -1.34
C ASP A 57 10.03 -12.84 -0.32
N TYR A 58 9.45 -14.04 -0.45
CA TYR A 58 8.34 -14.47 0.41
C TYR A 58 8.74 -14.59 1.88
N GLN A 59 9.92 -15.12 2.16
CA GLN A 59 10.39 -15.29 3.54
C GLN A 59 10.61 -13.94 4.21
N GLU A 60 11.27 -13.01 3.52
CA GLU A 60 11.51 -11.66 4.04
C GLU A 60 10.20 -10.92 4.24
N VAL A 61 9.28 -10.95 3.27
CA VAL A 61 7.96 -10.29 3.39
C VAL A 61 7.18 -10.83 4.59
N SER A 62 7.19 -12.14 4.81
CA SER A 62 6.49 -12.77 5.94
C SER A 62 7.02 -12.33 7.32
N GLN A 63 8.26 -11.86 7.40
CA GLN A 63 8.90 -11.39 8.63
C GLN A 63 8.84 -9.86 8.75
N VAL A 64 9.17 -9.16 7.68
CA VAL A 64 9.30 -7.70 7.67
C VAL A 64 7.95 -7.01 7.81
N VAL A 65 6.91 -7.47 7.10
CA VAL A 65 5.60 -6.83 7.14
C VAL A 65 4.99 -6.85 8.55
N PRO A 66 4.91 -7.99 9.28
CA PRO A 66 4.43 -7.99 10.65
C PRO A 66 5.31 -7.18 11.62
N ALA A 67 6.63 -7.19 11.42
CA ALA A 67 7.55 -6.40 12.23
C ALA A 67 7.30 -4.89 12.07
N LEU A 68 7.08 -4.41 10.84
CA LEU A 68 6.74 -3.02 10.55
C LEU A 68 5.41 -2.61 11.19
N TRP A 69 4.39 -3.45 11.11
CA TRP A 69 3.11 -3.23 11.79
C TRP A 69 3.30 -3.05 13.29
N LYS A 70 4.04 -3.95 13.92
CA LYS A 70 4.31 -3.91 15.37
C LYS A 70 5.13 -2.69 15.76
N GLN A 71 6.19 -2.37 15.00
CA GLN A 71 7.13 -1.31 15.33
C GLN A 71 6.54 0.08 15.14
N LYS A 72 5.78 0.28 14.06
CA LYS A 72 5.26 1.60 13.66
C LYS A 72 3.83 1.85 14.17
N ASN A 73 3.06 0.79 14.42
CA ASN A 73 1.64 0.88 14.80
C ASN A 73 0.89 1.97 14.02
N PRO A 74 0.93 1.97 12.68
CA PRO A 74 0.42 3.07 11.87
C PRO A 74 -1.10 3.09 11.87
N GLN A 75 -1.68 4.25 11.59
CA GLN A 75 -3.13 4.38 11.38
C GLN A 75 -3.59 3.82 10.04
N LEU A 76 -2.68 3.75 9.06
CA LEU A 76 -2.91 3.17 7.75
C LEU A 76 -1.63 2.55 7.23
N VAL A 77 -1.72 1.35 6.67
CA VAL A 77 -0.66 0.71 5.89
C VAL A 77 -1.07 0.66 4.43
N VAL A 78 -0.19 1.14 3.55
CA VAL A 78 -0.40 1.08 2.10
C VAL A 78 0.78 0.37 1.46
N HIS A 79 0.55 -0.78 0.89
CA HIS A 79 1.52 -1.47 0.06
C HIS A 79 1.37 -1.00 -1.39
N VAL A 80 2.49 -0.78 -2.08
CA VAL A 80 2.50 -0.35 -3.48
C VAL A 80 3.29 -1.35 -4.30
N GLY A 81 2.71 -1.85 -5.38
CA GLY A 81 3.34 -2.74 -6.35
C GLY A 81 3.27 -2.17 -7.77
N VAL A 82 4.11 -2.66 -8.67
CA VAL A 82 4.00 -2.35 -10.10
C VAL A 82 3.26 -3.47 -10.81
N SER A 83 2.29 -3.11 -11.65
CA SER A 83 1.66 -4.04 -12.59
C SER A 83 2.00 -3.64 -14.02
N GLY A 84 2.69 -4.52 -14.75
CA GLY A 84 3.06 -4.28 -16.14
C GLY A 84 1.86 -4.21 -17.11
N LEU A 85 0.68 -4.63 -16.67
CA LEU A 85 -0.56 -4.58 -17.43
C LEU A 85 -1.42 -3.36 -17.08
N ALA A 86 -1.14 -2.69 -15.97
CA ALA A 86 -1.91 -1.54 -15.54
C ALA A 86 -1.59 -0.30 -16.39
N ASN A 87 -2.61 0.46 -16.72
CA ASN A 87 -2.52 1.80 -17.31
C ASN A 87 -3.23 2.86 -16.46
N LYS A 88 -3.69 2.47 -15.27
CA LYS A 88 -4.34 3.28 -14.24
C LYS A 88 -3.78 2.91 -12.88
N ILE A 89 -4.07 3.73 -11.89
CA ILE A 89 -3.88 3.35 -10.49
C ILE A 89 -4.93 2.29 -10.14
N THR A 90 -4.49 1.10 -9.75
CA THR A 90 -5.40 -0.01 -9.44
C THR A 90 -5.45 -0.22 -7.92
N LEU A 91 -6.63 -0.06 -7.34
CA LEU A 91 -6.88 -0.21 -5.91
C LEU A 91 -7.38 -1.64 -5.66
N GLU A 92 -6.57 -2.43 -4.96
CA GLU A 92 -6.89 -3.83 -4.70
C GLU A 92 -7.84 -3.95 -3.50
N GLN A 93 -8.99 -4.60 -3.68
CA GLN A 93 -9.98 -4.79 -2.63
C GLN A 93 -9.73 -6.06 -1.82
N GLN A 94 -9.09 -7.07 -2.41
CA GLN A 94 -8.95 -8.40 -1.83
C GLN A 94 -7.52 -8.92 -1.97
N GLY A 95 -7.09 -9.71 -0.96
CA GLY A 95 -5.88 -10.52 -0.98
C GLY A 95 -6.21 -12.00 -0.76
N HIS A 96 -5.42 -12.89 -1.34
CA HIS A 96 -5.68 -14.34 -1.36
C HIS A 96 -4.62 -15.11 -0.59
N ASN A 97 -5.01 -16.22 -0.01
CA ASN A 97 -4.13 -17.01 0.86
C ASN A 97 -3.20 -17.96 0.11
N ALA A 98 -3.61 -18.47 -1.05
CA ALA A 98 -2.94 -19.60 -1.71
C ALA A 98 -2.80 -19.39 -3.23
N GLY A 99 -1.99 -20.28 -3.86
CA GLY A 99 -1.74 -20.25 -5.30
C GLY A 99 -0.40 -19.62 -5.69
N TYR A 100 0.53 -19.49 -4.76
CA TYR A 100 1.83 -18.84 -4.97
C TYR A 100 2.87 -19.80 -5.56
N HIS A 101 2.65 -20.20 -6.82
CA HIS A 101 3.54 -21.13 -7.55
C HIS A 101 4.74 -20.42 -8.19
N ARG A 102 4.68 -19.10 -8.36
CA ARG A 102 5.76 -18.33 -8.96
C ARG A 102 6.89 -18.12 -7.97
N LYS A 103 8.12 -18.48 -8.38
CA LYS A 103 9.32 -18.32 -7.57
C LYS A 103 9.69 -16.84 -7.39
N ASP A 104 10.14 -16.50 -6.19
CA ASP A 104 10.68 -15.19 -5.84
C ASP A 104 12.11 -14.97 -6.41
N VAL A 105 12.76 -13.88 -6.01
CA VAL A 105 14.13 -13.55 -6.47
C VAL A 105 15.18 -14.51 -5.96
N LYS A 106 14.90 -15.30 -4.92
CA LYS A 106 15.75 -16.37 -4.40
C LYS A 106 15.42 -17.73 -5.02
N GLY A 107 14.47 -17.81 -5.94
CA GLY A 107 14.04 -19.04 -6.58
C GLY A 107 13.14 -19.92 -5.70
N GLN A 108 12.50 -19.35 -4.68
CA GLN A 108 11.66 -20.05 -3.71
C GLN A 108 10.18 -19.70 -3.86
N THR A 109 9.31 -20.59 -3.43
CA THR A 109 7.89 -20.36 -3.19
C THR A 109 7.62 -20.41 -1.70
N PRO A 110 6.53 -19.82 -1.18
CA PRO A 110 6.21 -19.96 0.23
C PRO A 110 5.82 -21.41 0.57
N PRO A 111 6.00 -21.85 1.82
CA PRO A 111 5.60 -23.18 2.27
C PRO A 111 4.13 -23.46 1.90
N LYS A 112 3.86 -24.68 1.37
CA LYS A 112 2.52 -25.09 0.90
C LYS A 112 1.87 -24.10 -0.10
N GLU A 113 2.68 -23.23 -0.72
CA GLU A 113 2.23 -22.24 -1.70
C GLU A 113 1.11 -21.33 -1.16
N CYS A 114 1.14 -21.03 0.16
CA CYS A 114 0.17 -20.18 0.84
C CYS A 114 0.85 -19.18 1.78
N CYS A 115 0.11 -18.12 2.14
CA CYS A 115 0.55 -17.11 3.09
C CYS A 115 0.48 -17.65 4.53
N ARG A 116 -0.62 -18.36 4.83
CA ARG A 116 -0.91 -18.84 6.16
C ARG A 116 -1.65 -20.18 6.11
N GLU A 117 -1.10 -21.18 6.78
CA GLU A 117 -1.81 -22.44 6.98
C GLU A 117 -3.11 -22.18 7.78
N GLU A 118 -4.19 -22.80 7.36
CA GLU A 118 -5.52 -22.64 7.97
C GLU A 118 -6.06 -21.19 7.95
N GLY A 119 -5.50 -20.32 7.10
CA GLY A 119 -6.05 -18.98 6.86
C GLY A 119 -7.29 -19.01 5.97
N GLU A 120 -8.12 -17.96 6.06
CA GLU A 120 -9.23 -17.76 5.13
C GLU A 120 -8.72 -17.72 3.69
N GLU A 121 -9.48 -18.26 2.73
CA GLU A 121 -9.09 -18.30 1.32
C GLU A 121 -8.84 -16.89 0.75
N CYS A 122 -9.67 -15.93 1.16
CA CYS A 122 -9.63 -14.56 0.71
C CYS A 122 -9.98 -13.59 1.85
N LEU A 123 -9.24 -12.49 1.96
CA LEU A 123 -9.52 -11.39 2.88
C LEU A 123 -9.81 -10.11 2.11
N SER A 124 -10.87 -9.41 2.48
CA SER A 124 -11.21 -8.09 1.91
C SER A 124 -10.75 -6.96 2.82
N ALA A 125 -10.19 -5.91 2.21
CA ALA A 125 -9.91 -4.68 2.93
C ALA A 125 -11.21 -4.06 3.46
N GLY A 126 -11.15 -3.51 4.67
CA GLY A 126 -12.25 -2.77 5.28
C GLY A 126 -12.42 -1.35 4.72
N ILE A 127 -11.49 -0.91 3.89
CA ILE A 127 -11.56 0.34 3.14
C ILE A 127 -12.34 0.10 1.86
N ASP A 128 -13.32 0.94 1.57
CA ASP A 128 -14.11 0.89 0.34
C ASP A 128 -13.30 1.50 -0.81
N MET A 129 -12.67 0.66 -1.61
CA MET A 129 -11.83 1.06 -2.73
C MET A 129 -12.63 1.69 -3.87
N SER A 130 -13.92 1.38 -4.00
CA SER A 130 -14.79 1.99 -5.02
C SER A 130 -14.96 3.48 -4.74
N ARG A 131 -15.22 3.85 -3.50
CA ARG A 131 -15.30 5.25 -3.08
C ARG A 131 -13.98 5.99 -3.30
N ILE A 132 -12.83 5.36 -2.96
CA ILE A 132 -11.52 5.96 -3.20
C ILE A 132 -11.26 6.19 -4.70
N SER A 133 -11.58 5.19 -5.53
CA SER A 133 -11.46 5.29 -7.00
C SER A 133 -12.29 6.45 -7.55
N GLU A 134 -13.53 6.60 -7.10
CA GLU A 134 -14.40 7.72 -7.51
C GLU A 134 -13.80 9.08 -7.12
N GLU A 135 -13.25 9.21 -5.94
CA GLU A 135 -12.63 10.47 -5.48
C GLU A 135 -11.42 10.84 -6.35
N ILE A 136 -10.56 9.86 -6.70
CA ILE A 136 -9.41 10.10 -7.60
C ILE A 136 -9.89 10.53 -8.99
N ASN A 137 -10.90 9.84 -9.53
CA ASN A 137 -11.41 10.09 -10.88
C ASN A 137 -12.20 11.42 -10.99
N LYS A 138 -12.72 11.95 -9.88
CA LYS A 138 -13.40 13.25 -9.82
C LYS A 138 -12.45 14.42 -9.59
N ALA A 139 -11.20 14.15 -9.19
CA ALA A 139 -10.22 15.21 -8.98
C ALA A 139 -9.81 15.85 -10.32
N GLU A 140 -9.57 17.16 -10.31
CA GLU A 140 -9.11 17.90 -11.50
C GLU A 140 -7.64 17.58 -11.82
N ASN A 141 -7.37 16.34 -12.26
CA ASN A 141 -6.07 15.85 -12.65
C ASN A 141 -6.19 14.81 -13.79
N GLU A 142 -5.07 14.40 -14.36
CA GLU A 142 -5.04 13.42 -15.46
C GLU A 142 -5.02 11.96 -14.97
N LEU A 143 -5.06 11.74 -13.66
CA LEU A 143 -4.99 10.42 -13.07
C LEU A 143 -6.33 9.70 -13.18
N GLN A 144 -6.25 8.40 -13.43
CA GLN A 144 -7.40 7.51 -13.38
C GLN A 144 -7.13 6.35 -12.42
N ALA A 145 -8.17 5.96 -11.71
CA ALA A 145 -8.15 4.83 -10.81
C ALA A 145 -9.26 3.82 -11.13
N GLU A 146 -9.00 2.57 -10.82
CA GLU A 146 -9.97 1.48 -10.92
C GLU A 146 -9.84 0.56 -9.72
N VAL A 147 -10.85 -0.27 -9.47
CA VAL A 147 -10.85 -1.27 -8.41
C VAL A 147 -10.56 -2.64 -9.02
N SER A 148 -9.71 -3.40 -8.32
CA SER A 148 -9.46 -4.81 -8.64
C SER A 148 -9.75 -5.70 -7.42
N HIS A 149 -10.14 -6.92 -7.70
CA HIS A 149 -10.36 -7.98 -6.71
C HIS A 149 -9.31 -9.10 -6.82
N ASP A 150 -8.26 -8.88 -7.60
CA ASP A 150 -7.21 -9.88 -7.81
C ASP A 150 -5.85 -9.20 -8.05
N ALA A 151 -5.06 -9.09 -6.98
CA ALA A 151 -3.70 -8.54 -7.02
C ALA A 151 -2.66 -9.49 -7.66
N GLY A 152 -3.10 -10.58 -8.27
CA GLY A 152 -2.26 -11.65 -8.82
C GLY A 152 -1.79 -12.61 -7.73
N ARG A 153 -1.03 -13.65 -8.12
CA ARG A 153 -0.51 -14.65 -7.16
C ARG A 153 1.00 -14.57 -7.09
N TYR A 154 1.46 -13.39 -6.62
CA TYR A 154 2.89 -13.14 -6.40
C TYR A 154 3.08 -12.26 -5.15
N LEU A 155 4.25 -11.64 -5.00
CA LEU A 155 4.59 -10.90 -3.77
C LEU A 155 3.63 -9.75 -3.44
N CYS A 156 2.95 -9.18 -4.44
CA CYS A 156 1.95 -8.13 -4.24
C CYS A 156 0.76 -8.66 -3.41
N ASP A 157 0.10 -9.69 -3.92
CA ASP A 157 -1.03 -10.34 -3.24
C ASP A 157 -0.59 -10.96 -1.90
N PHE A 158 0.59 -11.58 -1.86
CA PHE A 158 1.16 -12.18 -0.65
C PHE A 158 1.34 -11.13 0.47
N SER A 159 2.00 -10.01 0.19
CA SER A 159 2.22 -8.96 1.20
C SER A 159 0.90 -8.32 1.63
N PHE A 160 -0.05 -8.17 0.70
CA PHE A 160 -1.37 -7.65 1.00
C PHE A 160 -2.14 -8.59 1.92
N TYR A 161 -2.20 -9.89 1.60
CA TYR A 161 -2.86 -10.86 2.46
C TYR A 161 -2.23 -10.93 3.86
N VAL A 162 -0.90 -10.93 3.96
CA VAL A 162 -0.20 -10.89 5.26
C VAL A 162 -0.64 -9.69 6.08
N SER A 163 -0.72 -8.50 5.48
CA SER A 163 -1.20 -7.29 6.18
C SER A 163 -2.68 -7.35 6.52
N LEU A 164 -3.55 -7.82 5.62
CA LEU A 164 -4.97 -8.00 5.88
C LEU A 164 -5.23 -8.96 7.04
N SER A 165 -4.39 -10.00 7.18
CA SER A 165 -4.49 -10.94 8.30
C SER A 165 -4.07 -10.35 9.66
N ILE A 166 -3.39 -9.19 9.66
CA ILE A 166 -3.05 -8.45 10.88
C ILE A 166 -4.18 -7.48 11.22
N ASP A 167 -4.54 -6.60 10.28
CA ASP A 167 -5.64 -5.66 10.47
C ASP A 167 -6.22 -5.21 9.12
N LYS A 168 -7.29 -5.86 8.70
CA LYS A 168 -7.97 -5.55 7.44
C LYS A 168 -8.67 -4.20 7.43
N SER A 169 -8.93 -3.60 8.60
CA SER A 169 -9.67 -2.33 8.68
C SER A 169 -8.85 -1.13 8.22
N ARG A 170 -7.53 -1.21 8.24
CA ARG A 170 -6.61 -0.10 7.95
C ARG A 170 -5.42 -0.50 7.09
N CYS A 171 -5.65 -1.40 6.15
CA CYS A 171 -4.67 -1.88 5.18
C CYS A 171 -5.19 -1.73 3.75
N ALA A 172 -4.31 -1.33 2.85
CA ALA A 172 -4.58 -1.16 1.43
C ALA A 172 -3.42 -1.69 0.58
N PHE A 173 -3.72 -2.07 -0.65
CA PHE A 173 -2.73 -2.33 -1.69
C PHE A 173 -3.08 -1.54 -2.95
N ILE A 174 -2.06 -0.92 -3.54
CA ILE A 174 -2.19 -0.11 -4.77
C ILE A 174 -1.20 -0.63 -5.79
N HIS A 175 -1.68 -1.05 -6.95
CA HIS A 175 -0.84 -1.23 -8.11
C HIS A 175 -0.70 0.07 -8.88
N VAL A 176 0.53 0.41 -9.23
CA VAL A 176 0.84 1.51 -10.15
C VAL A 176 1.30 0.93 -11.49
N PRO A 177 1.06 1.63 -12.61
CA PRO A 177 1.61 1.25 -13.90
C PRO A 177 3.13 1.47 -13.94
N PRO A 178 3.84 0.94 -14.96
CA PRO A 178 5.25 1.23 -15.18
C PRO A 178 5.50 2.73 -15.35
N LEU A 179 6.69 3.20 -14.97
CA LEU A 179 7.08 4.61 -15.12
C LEU A 179 6.93 5.08 -16.56
N ASN A 180 6.35 6.27 -16.73
CA ASN A 180 6.08 6.91 -18.03
C ASN A 180 5.13 6.12 -18.96
N GLN A 181 4.28 5.25 -18.38
CA GLN A 181 3.31 4.43 -19.11
C GLN A 181 1.98 4.31 -18.33
N PRO A 182 1.07 5.29 -18.35
CA PRO A 182 1.17 6.61 -18.97
C PRO A 182 1.75 7.69 -18.04
N TYR A 183 1.94 7.42 -16.74
CA TYR A 183 2.22 8.42 -15.71
C TYR A 183 3.71 8.55 -15.40
N THR A 184 4.13 9.78 -15.18
CA THR A 184 5.47 10.12 -14.67
C THR A 184 5.61 9.71 -13.19
N GLU A 185 6.83 9.71 -12.66
CA GLU A 185 7.07 9.47 -11.22
C GLU A 185 6.33 10.47 -10.33
N ASP A 186 6.23 11.73 -10.76
CA ASP A 186 5.53 12.79 -10.03
C ASP A 186 4.01 12.55 -9.99
N GLN A 187 3.43 12.19 -11.12
CA GLN A 187 2.02 11.85 -11.20
C GLN A 187 1.69 10.60 -10.37
N LEU A 188 2.54 9.58 -10.38
CA LEU A 188 2.34 8.40 -9.53
C LEU A 188 2.40 8.77 -8.04
N GLY A 189 3.36 9.59 -7.63
CA GLY A 189 3.44 10.10 -6.26
C GLY A 189 2.20 10.89 -5.85
N GLU A 190 1.70 11.76 -6.70
CA GLU A 190 0.46 12.52 -6.49
C GLU A 190 -0.76 11.61 -6.36
N GLY A 191 -0.88 10.60 -7.22
CA GLY A 191 -1.94 9.61 -7.15
C GLY A 191 -1.94 8.81 -5.85
N LEU A 192 -0.76 8.40 -5.38
CA LEU A 192 -0.62 7.74 -4.07
C LEU A 192 -1.05 8.69 -2.94
N ALA A 193 -0.64 9.95 -2.97
CA ALA A 193 -1.00 10.92 -1.95
C ALA A 193 -2.51 11.19 -1.91
N LEU A 194 -3.17 11.28 -3.06
CA LEU A 194 -4.63 11.42 -3.16
C LEU A 194 -5.34 10.20 -2.57
N ALA A 195 -4.92 8.99 -2.95
CA ALA A 195 -5.49 7.75 -2.42
C ALA A 195 -5.35 7.66 -0.89
N ILE A 196 -4.15 7.93 -0.36
CA ILE A 196 -3.87 7.89 1.08
C ILE A 196 -4.75 8.88 1.84
N ARG A 197 -4.90 10.11 1.36
CA ARG A 197 -5.77 11.11 1.99
C ARG A 197 -7.23 10.69 1.99
N ALA A 198 -7.72 10.14 0.89
CA ALA A 198 -9.09 9.63 0.79
C ALA A 198 -9.33 8.46 1.76
N MET A 199 -8.38 7.51 1.86
CA MET A 199 -8.44 6.39 2.80
C MET A 199 -8.47 6.87 4.26
N LEU A 200 -7.61 7.82 4.63
CA LEU A 200 -7.60 8.37 6.00
C LEU A 200 -8.90 9.10 6.36
N ARG A 201 -9.50 9.84 5.41
CA ARG A 201 -10.83 10.45 5.63
C ARG A 201 -11.89 9.39 5.91
N GLN A 202 -11.93 8.34 5.10
CA GLN A 202 -12.87 7.23 5.30
C GLN A 202 -12.69 6.55 6.66
N LEU A 203 -11.44 6.31 7.08
CA LEU A 203 -11.14 5.74 8.40
C LEU A 203 -11.56 6.67 9.54
N SER A 204 -11.45 7.99 9.39
CA SER A 204 -11.94 8.95 10.39
C SER A 204 -13.46 8.91 10.52
N GLU A 205 -14.18 8.92 9.41
CA GLU A 205 -15.65 8.83 9.36
C GLU A 205 -16.17 7.55 10.03
N GLN A 206 -15.50 6.40 9.78
CA GLN A 206 -15.85 5.12 10.40
C GLN A 206 -15.64 5.14 11.93
N ARG A 207 -14.57 5.77 12.42
CA ARG A 207 -14.30 5.92 13.86
C ARG A 207 -15.34 6.80 14.55
N ASP A 208 -15.73 7.90 13.91
CA ASP A 208 -16.71 8.83 14.48
C ASP A 208 -18.10 8.20 14.52
N SER A 209 -18.48 7.45 13.49
CA SER A 209 -19.72 6.68 13.45
C SER A 209 -19.79 5.62 14.57
N ASN A 210 -18.68 4.93 14.84
CA ASN A 210 -18.61 3.91 15.90
C ASN A 210 -18.61 4.49 17.32
N LYS A 211 -18.25 5.76 17.50
CA LYS A 211 -18.33 6.46 18.80
C LYS A 211 -19.74 7.01 19.10
N ALA A 212 -20.57 7.16 18.07
CA ALA A 212 -21.91 7.70 18.20
C ALA A 212 -22.98 6.61 18.51
N LEU A 213 -22.57 5.33 18.52
CA LEU A 213 -23.39 4.16 18.90
C LEU A 213 -23.07 3.70 20.32
#